data_f162230d051e7acd7eff9da45357a688
#
_entry.id   f162230d051e7acd7eff9da45357a688
#
_cell.length_a   1.000
_cell.length_b   1.000
_cell.length_c   1.000
_cell.angle_alpha   90.00
_cell.angle_beta   90.00
_cell.angle_gamma   90.00
#
_symmetry.space_group_name_H-M   'P 1'
#
loop_
_entity.id
_entity.type
_entity.pdbx_description
1 polymer ?
#
loop_
_entity_poly.entity_id
_entity_poly.type
_entity_poly.pdbx_seq_one_letter_code
_entity_poly.pdbx_strand_id
1 'polypeptide(L)'
;KQLTSCHEAPFYTLGPLTTDIAPGYDHITSAIGAAMIAWYGTAMICYVTPKEHLGLPNREDVRNGVIAYKIAAHAADIAKGHPGAQVRDDALSKARFEFRWKDQFNLSLDPERALEYYKEGSKNDGEYCTMCGPNFCAMRISQNLNDCTK
;
A
#
# COMPACT_ATOMS: atom_id res chain seq x y z
N LYS A 1 -9.53 10.67 21.38
CA LYS A 1 -10.49 11.12 22.43
C LYS A 1 -11.35 9.97 22.94
N GLN A 2 -12.07 9.23 22.08
CA GLN A 2 -12.99 8.17 22.51
C GLN A 2 -12.28 7.09 23.34
N LEU A 3 -11.16 6.52 22.88
CA LEU A 3 -10.36 5.57 23.63
C LEU A 3 -9.88 6.10 24.96
N THR A 4 -9.42 7.35 24.97
CA THR A 4 -8.90 8.02 26.18
C THR A 4 -10.01 8.30 27.17
N SER A 5 -11.20 8.67 26.71
CA SER A 5 -12.33 9.06 27.58
C SER A 5 -13.13 7.86 28.08
N CYS A 6 -13.27 6.79 27.29
CA CYS A 6 -14.08 5.64 27.66
C CYS A 6 -13.27 4.53 28.32
N HIS A 7 -11.94 4.55 28.16
CA HIS A 7 -11.02 3.50 28.66
C HIS A 7 -11.37 2.10 28.14
N GLU A 8 -12.04 2.02 27.01
CA GLU A 8 -12.46 0.78 26.35
C GLU A 8 -11.54 0.47 25.18
N ALA A 9 -10.89 -0.68 25.21
CA ALA A 9 -10.04 -1.19 24.18
C ALA A 9 -10.22 -2.73 24.05
N PRO A 10 -10.03 -3.30 22.84
CA PRO A 10 -9.63 -2.65 21.58
C PRO A 10 -10.79 -1.93 20.88
N PHE A 11 -10.48 -0.85 20.17
CA PHE A 11 -11.45 -0.09 19.41
C PHE A 11 -11.47 -0.57 17.94
N TYR A 12 -12.67 -0.83 17.43
CA TYR A 12 -12.91 -1.30 16.07
C TYR A 12 -13.65 -0.23 15.26
N THR A 13 -13.25 -0.01 14.01
CA THR A 13 -13.94 0.90 13.08
C THR A 13 -14.31 0.23 11.77
N LEU A 14 -15.49 0.56 11.25
CA LEU A 14 -16.00 0.12 9.97
C LEU A 14 -16.03 1.31 9.00
N GLY A 15 -15.38 1.14 7.84
CA GLY A 15 -15.50 1.96 6.65
C GLY A 15 -15.59 3.47 6.83
N PRO A 16 -14.60 4.17 7.42
CA PRO A 16 -14.68 5.61 7.67
C PRO A 16 -14.49 6.38 6.35
N LEU A 17 -15.57 6.54 5.57
CA LEU A 17 -15.58 7.28 4.31
C LEU A 17 -15.17 8.75 4.56
N THR A 18 -14.18 9.22 3.83
CA THR A 18 -13.73 10.62 3.90
C THR A 18 -14.53 11.54 2.99
N THR A 19 -15.21 10.97 1.99
CA THR A 19 -16.04 11.68 1.01
C THR A 19 -16.98 10.71 0.33
N ASP A 20 -18.12 11.19 -0.15
CA ASP A 20 -19.15 10.42 -0.85
C ASP A 20 -19.08 10.58 -2.38
N ILE A 21 -18.09 11.32 -2.90
CA ILE A 21 -18.03 11.71 -4.32
C ILE A 21 -17.72 10.54 -5.27
N ALA A 22 -17.29 9.40 -4.76
CA ALA A 22 -16.74 8.34 -5.58
C ALA A 22 -17.42 6.97 -5.40
N PRO A 23 -18.73 6.84 -5.75
CA PRO A 23 -19.37 5.53 -5.78
C PRO A 23 -18.60 4.55 -6.68
N GLY A 24 -18.41 3.31 -6.23
CA GLY A 24 -17.57 2.33 -6.91
C GLY A 24 -16.09 2.35 -6.50
N TYR A 25 -15.68 3.36 -5.71
CA TYR A 25 -14.32 3.52 -5.17
C TYR A 25 -14.31 3.64 -3.65
N ASP A 26 -15.35 3.18 -2.97
CA ASP A 26 -15.51 3.30 -1.53
C ASP A 26 -14.38 2.63 -0.75
N HIS A 27 -13.77 1.58 -1.30
CA HIS A 27 -12.56 0.96 -0.75
C HIS A 27 -11.36 1.91 -0.69
N ILE A 28 -11.26 2.88 -1.58
CA ILE A 28 -10.19 3.89 -1.59
C ILE A 28 -10.53 5.01 -0.60
N THR A 29 -11.73 5.60 -0.71
CA THR A 29 -12.14 6.71 0.15
C THR A 29 -12.17 6.32 1.63
N SER A 30 -12.60 5.11 1.92
CA SER A 30 -12.60 4.58 3.29
C SER A 30 -11.21 4.14 3.77
N ALA A 31 -10.32 3.67 2.88
CA ALA A 31 -8.93 3.36 3.26
C ALA A 31 -8.17 4.62 3.71
N ILE A 32 -8.44 5.77 3.10
CA ILE A 32 -7.88 7.06 3.55
C ILE A 32 -8.30 7.35 4.99
N GLY A 33 -9.59 7.25 5.29
CA GLY A 33 -10.10 7.45 6.65
C GLY A 33 -9.62 6.39 7.63
N ALA A 34 -9.52 5.13 7.17
CA ALA A 34 -9.00 4.03 7.97
C ALA A 34 -7.54 4.24 8.38
N ALA A 35 -6.69 4.72 7.47
CA ALA A 35 -5.30 5.06 7.79
C ALA A 35 -5.23 6.17 8.87
N MET A 36 -6.03 7.21 8.72
CA MET A 36 -6.07 8.30 9.70
C MET A 36 -6.55 7.83 11.07
N ILE A 37 -7.66 7.11 11.14
CA ILE A 37 -8.24 6.70 12.43
C ILE A 37 -7.36 5.63 13.12
N ALA A 38 -6.71 4.75 12.35
CA ALA A 38 -5.78 3.76 12.88
C ALA A 38 -4.51 4.41 13.42
N TRP A 39 -4.03 5.49 12.81
CA TRP A 39 -2.94 6.30 13.37
C TRP A 39 -3.30 6.83 14.76
N TYR A 40 -4.54 7.25 14.99
CA TYR A 40 -5.02 7.77 16.27
C TYR A 40 -5.44 6.68 17.29
N GLY A 41 -5.27 5.41 16.98
CA GLY A 41 -5.40 4.36 17.99
C GLY A 41 -6.47 3.29 17.74
N THR A 42 -7.15 3.28 16.59
CA THR A 42 -8.03 2.16 16.23
C THR A 42 -7.19 0.88 16.14
N ALA A 43 -7.62 -0.15 16.84
CA ALA A 43 -6.92 -1.43 16.93
C ALA A 43 -7.28 -2.38 15.77
N MET A 44 -8.49 -2.24 15.23
CA MET A 44 -9.01 -3.11 14.17
C MET A 44 -9.84 -2.28 13.18
N ILE A 45 -9.58 -2.44 11.90
CA ILE A 45 -10.31 -1.78 10.81
C ILE A 45 -10.99 -2.82 9.92
N CYS A 46 -12.27 -2.60 9.59
CA CYS A 46 -13.01 -3.44 8.68
C CYS A 46 -12.87 -2.90 7.25
N TYR A 47 -12.58 -3.78 6.30
CA TYR A 47 -12.46 -3.40 4.91
C TYR A 47 -13.82 -3.07 4.27
N VAL A 48 -13.79 -2.25 3.24
CA VAL A 48 -14.90 -1.90 2.38
C VAL A 48 -14.54 -2.32 0.95
N THR A 49 -15.52 -2.77 0.20
CA THR A 49 -15.32 -3.19 -1.19
C THR A 49 -15.63 -2.06 -2.18
N PRO A 50 -15.17 -2.15 -3.45
CA PRO A 50 -15.58 -1.21 -4.50
C PRO A 50 -17.09 -1.15 -4.73
N LYS A 51 -17.81 -2.24 -4.41
CA LYS A 51 -19.26 -2.35 -4.60
C LYS A 51 -20.11 -1.98 -3.37
N GLU A 52 -19.51 -1.32 -2.40
CA GLU A 52 -20.26 -0.89 -1.22
C GLU A 52 -21.48 -0.05 -1.66
N HIS A 53 -22.65 -0.36 -1.10
CA HIS A 53 -23.95 0.22 -1.46
C HIS A 53 -24.43 0.01 -2.92
N LEU A 54 -23.64 -0.62 -3.81
CA LEU A 54 -23.96 -0.82 -5.22
C LEU A 54 -24.30 -2.26 -5.59
N GLY A 55 -23.94 -3.24 -4.75
CA GLY A 55 -24.25 -4.64 -5.01
C GLY A 55 -23.41 -5.61 -4.20
N LEU A 56 -23.62 -6.91 -4.43
CA LEU A 56 -22.83 -7.95 -3.76
C LEU A 56 -21.43 -8.02 -4.39
N PRO A 57 -20.37 -7.99 -3.57
CA PRO A 57 -19.01 -8.08 -4.04
C PRO A 57 -18.68 -9.50 -4.54
N ASN A 58 -17.91 -9.59 -5.61
CA ASN A 58 -17.28 -10.81 -6.05
C ASN A 58 -15.90 -10.98 -5.36
N ARG A 59 -15.20 -12.08 -5.70
CA ARG A 59 -13.88 -12.39 -5.11
C ARG A 59 -12.84 -11.28 -5.34
N GLU A 60 -12.84 -10.69 -6.53
CA GLU A 60 -11.88 -9.61 -6.88
C GLU A 60 -12.22 -8.31 -6.14
N ASP A 61 -13.49 -7.98 -5.99
CA ASP A 61 -13.92 -6.83 -5.20
C ASP A 61 -13.46 -6.96 -3.74
N VAL A 62 -13.61 -8.16 -3.16
CA VAL A 62 -13.14 -8.46 -1.79
C VAL A 62 -11.61 -8.33 -1.71
N ARG A 63 -10.87 -8.88 -2.68
CA ARG A 63 -9.40 -8.75 -2.74
C ARG A 63 -8.98 -7.28 -2.78
N ASN A 64 -9.59 -6.48 -3.63
CA ASN A 64 -9.30 -5.04 -3.75
C ASN A 64 -9.55 -4.31 -2.43
N GLY A 65 -10.68 -4.57 -1.76
CA GLY A 65 -11.00 -4.00 -0.47
C GLY A 65 -9.98 -4.39 0.61
N VAL A 66 -9.66 -5.67 0.73
CA VAL A 66 -8.69 -6.18 1.72
C VAL A 66 -7.30 -5.58 1.48
N ILE A 67 -6.82 -5.52 0.24
CA ILE A 67 -5.51 -4.94 -0.07
C ILE A 67 -5.48 -3.44 0.24
N ALA A 68 -6.52 -2.69 -0.13
CA ALA A 68 -6.62 -1.27 0.21
C ALA A 68 -6.50 -1.03 1.72
N TYR A 69 -7.16 -1.87 2.53
CA TYR A 69 -7.10 -1.76 3.99
C TYR A 69 -5.79 -2.27 4.60
N LYS A 70 -5.13 -3.23 3.99
CA LYS A 70 -3.74 -3.59 4.39
C LYS A 70 -2.77 -2.44 4.14
N ILE A 71 -2.94 -1.70 3.03
CA ILE A 71 -2.14 -0.49 2.74
C ILE A 71 -2.43 0.59 3.78
N ALA A 72 -3.71 0.84 4.10
CA ALA A 72 -4.11 1.80 5.13
C ALA A 72 -3.53 1.46 6.51
N ALA A 73 -3.60 0.19 6.92
CA ALA A 73 -3.04 -0.29 8.18
C ALA A 73 -1.51 -0.12 8.22
N HIS A 74 -0.82 -0.50 7.15
CA HIS A 74 0.64 -0.34 7.05
C HIS A 74 1.06 1.12 7.13
N ALA A 75 0.37 2.02 6.42
CA ALA A 75 0.63 3.46 6.49
C ALA A 75 0.43 4.01 7.91
N ALA A 76 -0.63 3.57 8.61
CA ALA A 76 -0.88 3.94 9.99
C ALA A 76 0.20 3.40 10.96
N ASP A 77 0.70 2.19 10.73
CA ASP A 77 1.75 1.59 11.54
C ASP A 77 3.08 2.31 11.37
N ILE A 78 3.42 2.74 10.14
CA ILE A 78 4.57 3.63 9.91
C ILE A 78 4.38 4.96 10.66
N ALA A 79 3.22 5.59 10.52
CA ALA A 79 2.94 6.87 11.17
C ALA A 79 2.98 6.81 12.71
N LYS A 80 2.64 5.66 13.30
CA LYS A 80 2.77 5.39 14.74
C LYS A 80 4.20 5.07 15.18
N GLY A 81 5.12 4.87 14.25
CA GLY A 81 6.49 4.45 14.54
C GLY A 81 6.61 2.97 14.88
N HIS A 82 5.72 2.10 14.37
CA HIS A 82 5.83 0.67 14.61
C HIS A 82 7.08 0.10 13.91
N PRO A 83 8.04 -0.45 14.66
CA PRO A 83 9.37 -0.79 14.10
C PRO A 83 9.29 -1.86 13.00
N GLY A 84 8.39 -2.83 13.10
CA GLY A 84 8.21 -3.87 12.10
C GLY A 84 7.68 -3.34 10.75
N ALA A 85 6.84 -2.30 10.77
CA ALA A 85 6.32 -1.66 9.57
C ALA A 85 7.43 -0.91 8.82
N GLN A 86 8.22 -0.11 9.52
CA GLN A 86 9.33 0.64 8.94
C GLN A 86 10.40 -0.28 8.34
N VAL A 87 10.78 -1.33 9.05
CA VAL A 87 11.79 -2.30 8.56
C VAL A 87 11.35 -2.96 7.26
N ARG A 88 10.07 -3.34 7.15
CA ARG A 88 9.53 -3.92 5.92
C ARG A 88 9.51 -2.93 4.77
N ASP A 89 9.09 -1.70 5.04
CA ASP A 89 9.01 -0.63 4.04
C ASP A 89 10.41 -0.26 3.51
N ASP A 90 11.38 -0.12 4.39
CA ASP A 90 12.78 0.14 4.03
C ASP A 90 13.38 -1.00 3.21
N ALA A 91 13.09 -2.25 3.56
CA ALA A 91 13.56 -3.42 2.83
C ALA A 91 13.00 -3.44 1.39
N LEU A 92 11.72 -3.11 1.21
CA LEU A 92 11.11 -3.01 -0.12
C LEU A 92 11.65 -1.82 -0.90
N SER A 93 11.85 -0.67 -0.26
CA SER A 93 12.44 0.52 -0.87
C SER A 93 13.85 0.24 -1.37
N LYS A 94 14.67 -0.45 -0.58
CA LYS A 94 16.01 -0.89 -0.98
C LYS A 94 15.96 -1.87 -2.15
N ALA A 95 15.09 -2.87 -2.10
CA ALA A 95 14.90 -3.82 -3.19
C ALA A 95 14.49 -3.13 -4.49
N ARG A 96 13.63 -2.09 -4.40
CA ARG A 96 13.22 -1.26 -5.54
C ARG A 96 14.38 -0.45 -6.11
N PHE A 97 15.16 0.19 -5.28
CA PHE A 97 16.31 0.98 -5.70
C PHE A 97 17.38 0.13 -6.40
N GLU A 98 17.59 -1.10 -5.92
CA GLU A 98 18.57 -2.06 -6.44
C GLU A 98 18.02 -2.93 -7.60
N PHE A 99 16.81 -2.68 -8.08
CA PHE A 99 16.12 -3.47 -9.12
C PHE A 99 16.00 -4.97 -8.79
N ARG A 100 15.95 -5.34 -7.54
CA ARG A 100 15.73 -6.72 -7.08
C ARG A 100 14.25 -7.08 -7.15
N TRP A 101 13.76 -7.35 -8.36
CA TRP A 101 12.34 -7.53 -8.64
C TRP A 101 11.68 -8.65 -7.84
N LYS A 102 12.35 -9.79 -7.69
CA LYS A 102 11.83 -10.91 -6.89
C LYS A 102 11.59 -10.53 -5.43
N ASP A 103 12.52 -9.77 -4.86
CA ASP A 103 12.40 -9.30 -3.47
C ASP A 103 11.29 -8.28 -3.34
N GLN A 104 11.11 -7.38 -4.33
CA GLN A 104 9.99 -6.45 -4.35
C GLN A 104 8.65 -7.19 -4.32
N PHE A 105 8.47 -8.26 -5.12
CA PHE A 105 7.24 -9.03 -5.13
C PHE A 105 7.03 -9.75 -3.79
N ASN A 106 8.05 -10.41 -3.25
CA ASN A 106 7.97 -11.15 -1.99
C ASN A 106 7.65 -10.25 -0.78
N LEU A 107 8.12 -9.01 -0.79
CA LEU A 107 7.89 -8.03 0.27
C LEU A 107 6.56 -7.27 0.10
N SER A 108 5.96 -7.31 -1.09
CA SER A 108 4.72 -6.56 -1.39
C SER A 108 3.50 -7.12 -0.64
N LEU A 109 2.46 -6.31 -0.52
CA LEU A 109 1.17 -6.72 0.06
C LEU A 109 0.33 -7.57 -0.90
N ASP A 110 0.55 -7.41 -2.21
CA ASP A 110 -0.08 -8.18 -3.27
C ASP A 110 0.96 -8.63 -4.30
N PRO A 111 1.71 -9.70 -4.00
CA PRO A 111 2.80 -10.18 -4.85
C PRO A 111 2.31 -10.71 -6.20
N GLU A 112 1.12 -11.30 -6.25
CA GLU A 112 0.57 -11.86 -7.49
C GLU A 112 0.28 -10.75 -8.50
N ARG A 113 -0.42 -9.69 -8.10
CA ARG A 113 -0.72 -8.54 -8.95
C ARG A 113 0.56 -7.80 -9.39
N ALA A 114 1.49 -7.63 -8.47
CA ALA A 114 2.78 -6.99 -8.77
C ALA A 114 3.55 -7.78 -9.83
N LEU A 115 3.59 -9.11 -9.72
CA LEU A 115 4.23 -9.99 -10.69
C LEU A 115 3.51 -10.00 -12.05
N GLU A 116 2.17 -10.01 -12.05
CA GLU A 116 1.34 -9.95 -13.26
C GLU A 116 1.65 -8.68 -14.06
N TYR A 117 1.55 -7.52 -13.43
CA TYR A 117 1.84 -6.23 -14.09
C TYR A 117 3.28 -6.11 -14.57
N TYR A 118 4.23 -6.63 -13.79
CA TYR A 118 5.62 -6.68 -14.22
C TYR A 118 5.80 -7.51 -15.50
N LYS A 119 5.16 -8.69 -15.59
CA LYS A 119 5.22 -9.56 -16.78
C LYS A 119 4.60 -8.90 -18.01
N GLU A 120 3.50 -8.17 -17.85
CA GLU A 120 2.87 -7.43 -18.94
C GLU A 120 3.79 -6.35 -19.52
N GLY A 121 4.55 -5.67 -18.64
CA GLY A 121 5.45 -4.57 -19.01
C GLY A 121 6.88 -4.99 -19.36
N SER A 122 7.33 -6.18 -18.95
CA SER A 122 8.75 -6.54 -19.00
C SER A 122 9.18 -6.99 -20.41
N LYS A 123 9.84 -6.06 -21.10
CA LYS A 123 10.65 -6.35 -22.31
C LYS A 123 12.13 -6.06 -22.06
N ASN A 124 12.57 -5.99 -20.81
CA ASN A 124 13.93 -5.59 -20.43
C ASN A 124 14.58 -6.63 -19.50
N ASP A 125 15.89 -6.56 -19.38
CA ASP A 125 16.71 -7.44 -18.52
C ASP A 125 16.62 -7.07 -17.01
N GLY A 126 15.65 -6.26 -16.61
CA GLY A 126 15.41 -5.92 -15.19
C GLY A 126 16.26 -4.76 -14.63
N GLU A 127 17.09 -4.13 -15.44
CA GLU A 127 18.03 -3.07 -14.99
C GLU A 127 17.40 -1.68 -14.85
N TYR A 128 16.12 -1.53 -15.17
CA TYR A 128 15.39 -0.27 -15.06
C TYR A 128 13.88 -0.51 -14.96
N CYS A 129 13.16 0.50 -14.57
CA CYS A 129 11.70 0.48 -14.48
C CYS A 129 11.07 0.35 -15.89
N THR A 130 10.18 -0.61 -16.09
CA THR A 130 9.51 -0.88 -17.38
C THR A 130 8.75 0.32 -17.93
N MET A 131 8.20 1.18 -17.05
CA MET A 131 7.46 2.37 -17.43
C MET A 131 8.38 3.48 -17.95
N CYS A 132 9.51 3.71 -17.28
CA CYS A 132 10.39 4.85 -17.59
C CYS A 132 11.41 4.55 -18.69
N GLY A 133 11.74 3.27 -18.88
CA GLY A 133 12.81 2.86 -19.81
C GLY A 133 14.23 3.22 -19.35
N PRO A 134 15.25 2.91 -20.18
CA PRO A 134 16.66 3.01 -19.75
C PRO A 134 17.15 4.45 -19.55
N ASN A 135 16.56 5.43 -20.24
CA ASN A 135 17.06 6.79 -20.26
C ASN A 135 16.38 7.73 -19.26
N PHE A 136 15.21 7.35 -18.74
CA PHE A 136 14.39 8.21 -17.88
C PHE A 136 14.08 7.61 -16.51
N CYS A 137 14.69 6.48 -16.18
CA CYS A 137 14.50 5.87 -14.86
C CYS A 137 15.27 6.65 -13.80
N ALA A 138 14.55 7.34 -12.91
CA ALA A 138 15.14 8.17 -11.86
C ALA A 138 16.06 7.36 -10.93
N MET A 139 15.71 6.11 -10.61
CA MET A 139 16.55 5.24 -9.79
C MET A 139 17.88 4.91 -10.47
N ARG A 140 17.87 4.58 -11.77
CA ARG A 140 19.09 4.33 -12.55
C ARG A 140 19.95 5.58 -12.67
N ILE A 141 19.33 6.73 -12.94
CA ILE A 141 20.04 8.01 -12.99
C ILE A 141 20.71 8.30 -11.64
N SER A 142 20.01 8.11 -10.53
CA SER A 142 20.56 8.30 -9.18
C SER A 142 21.74 7.36 -8.88
N GLN A 143 21.66 6.09 -9.31
CA GLN A 143 22.78 5.14 -9.16
C GLN A 143 24.00 5.61 -9.95
N ASN A 144 23.81 6.01 -11.22
CA ASN A 144 24.91 6.50 -12.07
C ASN A 144 25.59 7.74 -11.47
N LEU A 145 24.81 8.66 -10.88
CA LEU A 145 25.37 9.85 -10.23
C LEU A 145 26.21 9.48 -8.99
N ASN A 146 25.76 8.52 -8.18
CA ASN A 146 26.48 8.05 -7.01
C ASN A 146 27.81 7.36 -7.39
N ASP A 147 27.88 6.71 -8.54
CA ASP A 147 29.10 6.08 -9.03
C ASP A 147 30.11 7.10 -9.60
N CYS A 148 29.63 8.23 -10.10
CA CYS A 148 30.50 9.33 -10.56
C CYS A 148 31.13 10.14 -9.40
N THR A 149 30.63 9.99 -8.17
CA THR A 149 31.09 10.73 -6.99
C THR A 149 32.05 9.92 -6.11
N LYS A 150 32.34 8.68 -6.48
CA LYS A 150 33.37 7.82 -5.87
C LYS A 150 34.68 7.90 -6.65
#